data_9380bb77953a34500a8e2f43d08b742c
#
_entry.id   9380bb77953a34500a8e2f43d08b742c
#
_cell.length_a   1.000
_cell.length_b   1.000
_cell.length_c   1.000
_cell.angle_alpha   90.00
_cell.angle_beta   90.00
_cell.angle_gamma   90.00
#
_symmetry.space_group_name_H-M   'P 1'
#
loop_
_entity.id
_entity.type
_entity.pdbx_description
1 polymer ?
#
loop_
_entity_poly.entity_id
_entity_poly.type
_entity_poly.pdbx_seq_one_letter_code
_entity_poly.pdbx_strand_id
1 'polypeptide(L)'
;RNEYHRGVGELLVPYNLGVLVLAGYMLVASPALCRRYAMLNLHPALPDGPKGMWQQVIWDLLDVEAEETGAMIHLATAQLDRGPVVSYFRFSLRGPDWDPLWDQWHAKRETMSVKEIAAEEGEAEPLFAEVRRRGEIREIPLLYQTLRQFVEGRLNTANGGVFAESARLPLDLSAEVDAEVQVR
;
A
#
# COMPACT_ATOMS: atom_id res chain seq x y z
N ARG A 1 18.62 16.30 3.50
CA ARG A 1 17.26 15.93 3.09
C ARG A 1 16.47 17.14 2.58
N ASN A 2 16.32 18.21 3.37
CA ASN A 2 15.52 19.40 2.96
C ASN A 2 16.08 20.09 1.72
N GLU A 3 17.40 20.16 1.58
CA GLU A 3 18.06 20.71 0.40
C GLU A 3 17.79 19.88 -0.86
N TYR A 4 17.88 18.56 -0.75
CA TYR A 4 17.51 17.64 -1.83
C TYR A 4 16.05 17.86 -2.27
N HIS A 5 15.11 17.90 -1.33
CA HIS A 5 13.70 18.14 -1.65
C HIS A 5 13.42 19.52 -2.22
N ARG A 6 14.22 20.53 -1.87
CA ARG A 6 14.15 21.84 -2.51
C ARG A 6 14.56 21.73 -3.98
N GLY A 7 15.68 21.08 -4.27
CA GLY A 7 16.11 20.84 -5.65
C GLY A 7 15.09 20.05 -6.47
N VAL A 8 14.51 19.00 -5.90
CA VAL A 8 13.39 18.26 -6.53
C VAL A 8 12.23 19.20 -6.83
N GLY A 9 11.81 20.02 -5.86
CA GLY A 9 10.74 20.99 -6.04
C GLY A 9 11.02 22.00 -7.15
N GLU A 10 12.26 22.47 -7.29
CA GLU A 10 12.68 23.38 -8.35
C GLU A 10 12.62 22.73 -9.73
N LEU A 11 13.04 21.46 -9.84
CA LEU A 11 12.95 20.69 -11.08
C LEU A 11 11.50 20.45 -11.53
N LEU A 12 10.57 20.37 -10.60
CA LEU A 12 9.14 20.13 -10.89
C LEU A 12 8.38 21.40 -11.29
N VAL A 13 8.95 22.61 -11.03
CA VAL A 13 8.28 23.92 -11.32
C VAL A 13 7.78 24.05 -12.76
N PRO A 14 8.55 23.67 -13.79
CA PRO A 14 8.13 23.87 -15.18
C PRO A 14 6.92 22.99 -15.59
N TYR A 15 6.56 22.00 -14.78
CA TYR A 15 5.52 21.04 -15.11
C TYR A 15 4.19 21.42 -14.42
N ASN A 16 3.11 21.37 -15.17
CA ASN A 16 1.77 21.51 -14.61
C ASN A 16 1.27 20.14 -14.12
N LEU A 17 1.66 19.80 -12.89
CA LEU A 17 1.41 18.47 -12.32
C LEU A 17 0.11 18.45 -11.53
N GLY A 18 -0.81 17.54 -11.90
CA GLY A 18 -2.00 17.26 -11.12
C GLY A 18 -1.68 16.42 -9.87
N VAL A 19 -0.92 15.34 -10.05
CA VAL A 19 -0.53 14.41 -8.98
C VAL A 19 0.85 13.85 -9.25
N LEU A 20 1.59 13.51 -8.21
CA LEU A 20 2.87 12.78 -8.28
C LEU A 20 2.69 11.39 -7.70
N VAL A 21 3.40 10.42 -8.25
CA VAL A 21 3.49 9.06 -7.71
C VAL A 21 4.90 8.81 -7.19
N LEU A 22 5.00 8.37 -5.95
CA LEU A 22 6.25 7.99 -5.31
C LEU A 22 6.55 6.51 -5.59
N ALA A 23 7.13 6.21 -6.76
CA ALA A 23 7.51 4.86 -7.14
C ALA A 23 8.95 4.56 -6.67
N GLY A 24 9.10 3.71 -5.66
CA GLY A 24 10.39 3.38 -5.07
C GLY A 24 11.11 4.55 -4.38
N TYR A 25 10.36 5.56 -3.95
CA TYR A 25 10.91 6.73 -3.26
C TYR A 25 11.09 6.42 -1.77
N MET A 26 12.32 6.18 -1.36
CA MET A 26 12.68 5.70 -0.01
C MET A 26 12.91 6.80 1.03
N LEU A 27 12.65 8.07 0.69
CA LEU A 27 12.85 9.19 1.60
C LEU A 27 11.52 9.75 2.12
N VAL A 28 11.46 10.08 3.40
CA VAL A 28 10.31 10.84 3.93
C VAL A 28 10.32 12.23 3.30
N ALA A 29 9.27 12.58 2.57
CA ALA A 29 9.11 13.85 1.89
C ALA A 29 9.14 15.03 2.88
N SER A 30 9.68 16.18 2.44
CA SER A 30 9.69 17.38 3.29
C SER A 30 8.31 18.02 3.38
N PRO A 31 7.98 18.71 4.50
CA PRO A 31 6.71 19.41 4.63
C PRO A 31 6.45 20.43 3.51
N ALA A 32 7.50 21.06 2.98
CA ALA A 32 7.39 22.02 1.87
C ALA A 32 6.92 21.34 0.58
N LEU A 33 7.48 20.17 0.27
CA LEU A 33 7.12 19.41 -0.93
C LEU A 33 5.68 18.87 -0.81
N CYS A 34 5.33 18.31 0.36
CA CYS A 34 3.97 17.80 0.63
C CYS A 34 2.88 18.89 0.54
N ARG A 35 3.17 20.12 0.95
CA ARG A 35 2.20 21.23 0.81
C ARG A 35 2.03 21.70 -0.63
N ARG A 36 3.03 21.50 -1.46
CA ARG A 36 3.03 22.00 -2.84
C ARG A 36 2.40 21.01 -3.81
N TYR A 37 2.63 19.73 -3.61
CA TYR A 37 2.22 18.68 -4.53
C TYR A 37 1.43 17.61 -3.80
N ALA A 38 0.32 17.17 -4.41
CA ALA A 38 -0.35 15.93 -4.02
C ALA A 38 0.52 14.76 -4.48
N MET A 39 1.13 14.05 -3.52
CA MET A 39 2.01 12.92 -3.78
C MET A 39 1.39 11.64 -3.27
N LEU A 40 1.17 10.69 -4.16
CA LEU A 40 0.63 9.37 -3.84
C LEU A 40 1.76 8.40 -3.49
N ASN A 41 1.60 7.68 -2.39
CA ASN A 41 2.46 6.59 -1.99
C ASN A 41 1.65 5.32 -1.82
N LEU A 42 2.21 4.19 -2.26
CA LEU A 42 1.63 2.87 -2.04
C LEU A 42 2.19 2.29 -0.74
N HIS A 43 1.30 1.75 0.10
CA HIS A 43 1.67 1.05 1.32
C HIS A 43 0.95 -0.32 1.36
N PRO A 44 1.67 -1.43 1.59
CA PRO A 44 1.13 -2.78 1.50
C PRO A 44 0.38 -3.21 2.77
N ALA A 45 -0.56 -2.39 3.21
CA ALA A 45 -1.51 -2.68 4.28
C ALA A 45 -2.84 -1.98 4.02
N LEU A 46 -3.90 -2.46 4.66
CA LEU A 46 -5.19 -1.78 4.73
C LEU A 46 -5.08 -0.45 5.51
N PRO A 47 -6.03 0.49 5.36
CA PRO A 47 -5.99 1.81 6.00
C PRO A 47 -5.70 1.80 7.51
N ASP A 48 -6.25 0.83 8.24
CA ASP A 48 -6.06 0.65 9.68
C ASP A 48 -5.07 -0.48 10.03
N GLY A 49 -4.36 -1.00 9.01
CA GLY A 49 -3.41 -2.10 9.17
C GLY A 49 -2.04 -1.68 9.72
N PRO A 50 -1.12 -2.64 9.83
CA PRO A 50 0.25 -2.41 10.30
C PRO A 50 0.97 -1.37 9.44
N LYS A 51 1.98 -0.69 10.04
CA LYS A 51 2.79 0.36 9.40
C LYS A 51 4.26 -0.02 9.43
N GLY A 52 5.01 0.49 8.45
CA GLY A 52 6.45 0.26 8.37
C GLY A 52 6.87 -0.50 7.11
N MET A 53 7.97 -1.24 7.21
CA MET A 53 8.49 -2.05 6.12
C MET A 53 7.50 -3.17 5.75
N TRP A 54 7.35 -3.45 4.46
CA TRP A 54 6.37 -4.43 3.96
C TRP A 54 6.57 -5.84 4.55
N GLN A 55 7.83 -6.24 4.83
CA GLN A 55 8.10 -7.51 5.49
C GLN A 55 7.50 -7.55 6.90
N GLN A 56 7.71 -6.48 7.68
CA GLN A 56 7.18 -6.40 9.03
C GLN A 56 5.65 -6.39 9.02
N VAL A 57 5.05 -5.69 8.06
CA VAL A 57 3.59 -5.69 7.87
C VAL A 57 3.05 -7.10 7.71
N ILE A 58 3.66 -7.93 6.85
CA ILE A 58 3.20 -9.30 6.65
C ILE A 58 3.38 -10.13 7.93
N TRP A 59 4.54 -10.06 8.60
CA TRP A 59 4.75 -10.77 9.86
C TRP A 59 3.75 -10.37 10.95
N ASP A 60 3.43 -9.08 11.06
CA ASP A 60 2.44 -8.59 12.00
C ASP A 60 1.03 -9.13 11.69
N LEU A 61 0.67 -9.23 10.41
CA LEU A 61 -0.60 -9.84 9.98
C LEU A 61 -0.68 -11.33 10.34
N LEU A 62 0.41 -12.08 10.15
CA LEU A 62 0.47 -13.49 10.49
C LEU A 62 0.43 -13.72 12.01
N ASP A 63 1.07 -12.84 12.79
CA ASP A 63 1.08 -12.95 14.27
C ASP A 63 -0.31 -12.74 14.88
N VAL A 64 -1.12 -11.85 14.30
CA VAL A 64 -2.50 -11.60 14.73
C VAL A 64 -3.52 -12.46 14.00
N GLU A 65 -3.08 -13.38 13.16
CA GLU A 65 -3.93 -14.24 12.34
C GLU A 65 -5.02 -13.46 11.57
N ALA A 66 -4.61 -12.40 10.90
CA ALA A 66 -5.53 -11.52 10.19
C ALA A 66 -6.42 -12.29 9.21
N GLU A 67 -7.69 -11.89 9.08
CA GLU A 67 -8.64 -12.52 8.17
C GLU A 67 -8.56 -11.98 6.74
N GLU A 68 -8.09 -10.75 6.60
CA GLU A 68 -7.91 -10.07 5.32
C GLU A 68 -6.68 -9.17 5.36
N THR A 69 -6.18 -8.84 4.18
CA THR A 69 -5.14 -7.84 3.97
C THR A 69 -5.36 -7.11 2.65
N GLY A 70 -4.42 -6.25 2.28
CA GLY A 70 -4.48 -5.48 1.04
C GLY A 70 -3.36 -4.48 0.96
N ALA A 71 -3.55 -3.47 0.11
CA ALA A 71 -2.68 -2.31 0.07
C ALA A 71 -3.51 -1.04 -0.10
N MET A 72 -2.94 0.09 0.26
CA MET A 72 -3.56 1.40 0.11
C MET A 72 -2.67 2.36 -0.67
N ILE A 73 -3.32 3.28 -1.36
CA ILE A 73 -2.71 4.51 -1.85
C ILE A 73 -3.10 5.63 -0.89
N HIS A 74 -2.12 6.30 -0.33
CA HIS A 74 -2.32 7.43 0.57
C HIS A 74 -1.51 8.65 0.11
N LEU A 75 -1.87 9.83 0.56
CA LEU A 75 -1.06 11.03 0.39
C LEU A 75 0.21 10.93 1.22
N ALA A 76 1.35 11.16 0.60
CA ALA A 76 2.60 11.31 1.32
C ALA A 76 2.57 12.60 2.16
N THR A 77 2.94 12.48 3.42
CA THR A 77 3.06 13.60 4.36
C THR A 77 4.45 13.59 5.01
N ALA A 78 4.72 14.59 5.83
CA ALA A 78 5.95 14.63 6.62
C ALA A 78 6.03 13.52 7.69
N GLN A 79 4.90 12.86 7.98
CA GLN A 79 4.79 11.70 8.85
C GLN A 79 4.65 10.45 7.98
N LEU A 80 5.57 9.51 8.16
CA LEU A 80 5.63 8.27 7.37
C LEU A 80 4.31 7.49 7.51
N ASP A 81 3.74 7.09 6.36
CA ASP A 81 2.55 6.26 6.20
C ASP A 81 1.32 6.70 7.03
N ARG A 82 1.21 8.01 7.32
CA ARG A 82 0.12 8.61 8.10
C ARG A 82 -0.72 9.64 7.35
N GLY A 83 -0.51 9.74 6.04
CA GLY A 83 -1.32 10.63 5.21
C GLY A 83 -2.74 10.10 4.98
N PRO A 84 -3.67 10.99 4.58
CA PRO A 84 -5.03 10.57 4.23
C PRO A 84 -5.03 9.51 3.15
N VAL A 85 -5.80 8.44 3.37
CA VAL A 85 -5.95 7.35 2.39
C VAL A 85 -6.85 7.79 1.25
N VAL A 86 -6.43 7.52 0.02
CA VAL A 86 -7.14 7.86 -1.21
C VAL A 86 -7.94 6.67 -1.71
N SER A 87 -7.30 5.51 -1.77
CA SER A 87 -7.89 4.27 -2.27
C SER A 87 -7.21 3.06 -1.65
N TYR A 88 -7.85 1.92 -1.73
CA TYR A 88 -7.29 0.64 -1.29
C TYR A 88 -7.92 -0.52 -2.05
N PHE A 89 -7.28 -1.68 -1.97
CA PHE A 89 -7.91 -2.97 -2.23
C PHE A 89 -7.76 -3.87 -1.01
N ARG A 90 -8.63 -4.86 -0.90
CA ARG A 90 -8.55 -5.93 0.10
C ARG A 90 -8.74 -7.30 -0.54
N PHE A 91 -8.20 -8.34 0.11
CA PHE A 91 -8.48 -9.74 -0.22
C PHE A 91 -8.42 -10.59 1.05
N SER A 92 -9.17 -11.70 1.04
CA SER A 92 -9.22 -12.64 2.15
C SER A 92 -7.93 -13.42 2.29
N LEU A 93 -7.55 -13.70 3.54
CA LEU A 93 -6.51 -14.65 3.92
C LEU A 93 -7.13 -15.98 4.42
N ARG A 94 -8.38 -16.23 4.11
CA ARG A 94 -9.13 -17.42 4.51
C ARG A 94 -9.75 -18.11 3.28
N GLY A 95 -10.04 -19.39 3.44
CA GLY A 95 -10.68 -20.24 2.44
C GLY A 95 -9.78 -21.34 1.90
N PRO A 96 -10.29 -22.17 0.98
CA PRO A 96 -9.65 -23.44 0.58
C PRO A 96 -8.21 -23.30 0.10
N ASP A 97 -7.87 -22.20 -0.56
CA ASP A 97 -6.49 -21.95 -1.03
C ASP A 97 -5.54 -21.57 0.12
N TRP A 98 -6.07 -21.07 1.24
CA TRP A 98 -5.31 -20.59 2.37
C TRP A 98 -5.22 -21.63 3.50
N ASP A 99 -6.25 -22.47 3.65
CA ASP A 99 -6.35 -23.41 4.75
C ASP A 99 -5.09 -24.29 4.92
N PRO A 100 -4.51 -24.88 3.85
CA PRO A 100 -3.29 -25.69 3.98
C PRO A 100 -2.06 -24.89 4.44
N LEU A 101 -2.00 -23.58 4.12
CA LEU A 101 -0.91 -22.70 4.54
C LEU A 101 -1.05 -22.31 6.01
N TRP A 102 -2.28 -22.04 6.45
CA TRP A 102 -2.58 -21.79 7.85
C TRP A 102 -2.33 -23.03 8.72
N ASP A 103 -2.68 -24.23 8.24
CA ASP A 103 -2.38 -25.47 8.96
C ASP A 103 -0.88 -25.66 9.20
N GLN A 104 -0.04 -25.38 8.17
CA GLN A 104 1.42 -25.41 8.32
C GLN A 104 1.92 -24.33 9.27
N TRP A 105 1.38 -23.13 9.19
CA TRP A 105 1.68 -22.03 10.10
C TRP A 105 1.39 -22.40 11.54
N HIS A 106 0.18 -22.91 11.84
CA HIS A 106 -0.23 -23.31 13.18
C HIS A 106 0.67 -24.41 13.73
N ALA A 107 1.02 -25.43 12.93
CA ALA A 107 1.93 -26.49 13.34
C ALA A 107 3.32 -25.94 13.76
N LYS A 108 3.86 -24.95 13.04
CA LYS A 108 5.12 -24.27 13.43
C LYS A 108 4.94 -23.48 14.72
N ARG A 109 3.82 -22.78 14.86
CA ARG A 109 3.51 -21.94 16.03
C ARG A 109 3.32 -22.73 17.33
N GLU A 110 3.09 -24.03 17.27
CA GLU A 110 3.09 -24.89 18.47
C GLU A 110 4.45 -24.90 19.20
N THR A 111 5.56 -24.70 18.48
CA THR A 111 6.92 -24.83 19.01
C THR A 111 7.79 -23.61 18.81
N MET A 112 7.42 -22.69 17.94
CA MET A 112 8.21 -21.53 17.55
C MET A 112 7.42 -20.23 17.68
N SER A 113 8.09 -19.17 18.07
CA SER A 113 7.57 -17.81 17.96
C SER A 113 7.63 -17.30 16.51
N VAL A 114 6.85 -16.27 16.18
CA VAL A 114 6.92 -15.62 14.85
C VAL A 114 8.34 -15.14 14.54
N LYS A 115 9.06 -14.63 15.53
CA LYS A 115 10.44 -14.16 15.35
C LYS A 115 11.41 -15.29 14.99
N GLU A 116 11.23 -16.46 15.58
CA GLU A 116 12.04 -17.63 15.26
C GLU A 116 11.74 -18.15 13.86
N ILE A 117 10.47 -18.25 13.47
CA ILE A 117 10.07 -18.62 12.10
C ILE A 117 10.64 -17.61 11.10
N ALA A 118 10.49 -16.31 11.36
CA ALA A 118 11.01 -15.25 10.51
C ALA A 118 12.55 -15.29 10.37
N ALA A 119 13.27 -15.66 11.43
CA ALA A 119 14.72 -15.78 11.41
C ALA A 119 15.18 -17.03 10.63
N GLU A 120 14.42 -18.11 10.69
CA GLU A 120 14.78 -19.41 10.12
C GLU A 120 14.38 -19.51 8.65
N GLU A 121 13.14 -19.11 8.30
CA GLU A 121 12.57 -19.25 6.96
C GLU A 121 12.52 -17.94 6.17
N GLY A 122 12.42 -16.80 6.84
CA GLY A 122 12.36 -15.48 6.21
C GLY A 122 11.20 -15.37 5.23
N GLU A 123 11.44 -14.71 4.11
CA GLU A 123 10.45 -14.49 3.04
C GLU A 123 10.05 -15.78 2.29
N ALA A 124 10.74 -16.89 2.53
CA ALA A 124 10.43 -18.19 1.94
C ALA A 124 9.38 -18.99 2.75
N GLU A 125 8.97 -18.48 3.92
CA GLU A 125 7.87 -19.08 4.67
C GLU A 125 6.62 -19.15 3.80
N PRO A 126 5.96 -20.32 3.64
CA PRO A 126 4.91 -20.50 2.62
C PRO A 126 3.72 -19.56 2.72
N LEU A 127 3.21 -19.29 3.92
CA LEU A 127 2.09 -18.37 4.13
C LEU A 127 2.51 -16.92 3.87
N PHE A 128 3.70 -16.54 4.37
CA PHE A 128 4.29 -15.22 4.10
C PHE A 128 4.47 -14.98 2.60
N ALA A 129 5.07 -15.94 1.89
CA ALA A 129 5.32 -15.86 0.46
C ALA A 129 4.02 -15.71 -0.36
N GLU A 130 2.96 -16.43 0.02
CA GLU A 130 1.68 -16.35 -0.67
C GLU A 130 0.96 -15.01 -0.40
N VAL A 131 1.00 -14.51 0.84
CA VAL A 131 0.48 -13.16 1.18
C VAL A 131 1.20 -12.11 0.33
N ARG A 132 2.54 -12.17 0.27
CA ARG A 132 3.34 -11.24 -0.54
C ARG A 132 2.97 -11.34 -2.01
N ARG A 133 2.95 -12.53 -2.58
CA ARG A 133 2.64 -12.77 -3.98
C ARG A 133 1.27 -12.23 -4.38
N ARG A 134 0.22 -12.52 -3.60
CA ARG A 134 -1.15 -12.05 -3.88
C ARG A 134 -1.29 -10.54 -3.69
N GLY A 135 -0.55 -9.95 -2.75
CA GLY A 135 -0.49 -8.49 -2.59
C GLY A 135 0.19 -7.83 -3.77
N GLU A 136 1.40 -8.27 -4.11
CA GLU A 136 2.24 -7.65 -5.13
C GLU A 136 1.61 -7.59 -6.52
N ILE A 137 0.94 -8.66 -6.96
CA ILE A 137 0.27 -8.67 -8.27
C ILE A 137 -0.88 -7.66 -8.36
N ARG A 138 -1.38 -7.14 -7.24
CA ARG A 138 -2.46 -6.17 -7.13
C ARG A 138 -1.98 -4.72 -6.93
N GLU A 139 -0.72 -4.53 -6.54
CA GLU A 139 -0.17 -3.19 -6.24
C GLU A 139 -0.20 -2.26 -7.46
N ILE A 140 0.26 -2.73 -8.62
CA ILE A 140 0.23 -1.95 -9.87
C ILE A 140 -1.20 -1.75 -10.40
N PRO A 141 -2.08 -2.77 -10.43
CA PRO A 141 -3.50 -2.55 -10.68
C PRO A 141 -4.15 -1.49 -9.79
N LEU A 142 -3.88 -1.50 -8.46
CA LEU A 142 -4.40 -0.46 -7.58
C LEU A 142 -3.94 0.94 -7.99
N LEU A 143 -2.64 1.09 -8.25
CA LEU A 143 -2.10 2.38 -8.69
C LEU A 143 -2.75 2.84 -10.00
N TYR A 144 -2.87 1.94 -10.99
CA TYR A 144 -3.52 2.22 -12.26
C TYR A 144 -4.98 2.66 -12.07
N GLN A 145 -5.76 1.89 -11.33
CA GLN A 145 -7.17 2.20 -11.07
C GLN A 145 -7.33 3.50 -10.27
N THR A 146 -6.41 3.80 -9.36
CA THR A 146 -6.40 5.09 -8.63
C THR A 146 -6.13 6.26 -9.57
N LEU A 147 -5.12 6.16 -10.44
CA LEU A 147 -4.81 7.21 -11.42
C LEU A 147 -5.93 7.41 -12.42
N ARG A 148 -6.62 6.34 -12.81
CA ARG A 148 -7.80 6.40 -13.66
C ARG A 148 -8.92 7.26 -13.04
N GLN A 149 -9.12 7.22 -11.70
CA GLN A 149 -10.09 8.08 -11.02
C GLN A 149 -9.77 9.58 -11.21
N PHE A 150 -8.48 9.95 -11.26
CA PHE A 150 -8.07 11.33 -11.56
C PHE A 150 -8.32 11.70 -13.03
N VAL A 151 -7.99 10.81 -13.96
CA VAL A 151 -8.20 11.05 -15.41
C VAL A 151 -9.69 11.19 -15.73
N GLU A 152 -10.55 10.42 -15.07
CA GLU A 152 -11.99 10.47 -15.25
C GLU A 152 -12.67 11.60 -14.44
N GLY A 153 -11.91 12.43 -13.72
CA GLY A 153 -12.41 13.56 -12.94
C GLY A 153 -13.15 13.19 -11.65
N ARG A 154 -13.14 11.91 -11.26
CA ARG A 154 -13.75 11.47 -9.98
C ARG A 154 -12.91 11.84 -8.76
N LEU A 155 -11.59 11.92 -8.94
CA LEU A 155 -10.65 12.48 -7.97
C LEU A 155 -10.02 13.75 -8.53
N ASN A 156 -9.88 14.73 -7.66
CA ASN A 156 -9.26 16.02 -7.98
C ASN A 156 -8.22 16.38 -6.90
N THR A 157 -7.28 17.25 -7.26
CA THR A 157 -6.26 17.74 -6.33
C THR A 157 -6.41 19.24 -6.10
N ALA A 158 -6.26 19.69 -4.86
CA ALA A 158 -6.11 21.10 -4.52
C ALA A 158 -5.26 21.25 -3.27
N ASN A 159 -4.36 22.22 -3.26
CA ASN A 159 -3.52 22.57 -2.11
C ASN A 159 -2.77 21.37 -1.50
N GLY A 160 -2.23 20.47 -2.36
CA GLY A 160 -1.54 19.26 -1.94
C GLY A 160 -2.46 18.15 -1.38
N GLY A 161 -3.77 18.34 -1.39
CA GLY A 161 -4.78 17.35 -0.98
C GLY A 161 -5.45 16.65 -2.16
N VAL A 162 -6.19 15.58 -1.86
CA VAL A 162 -7.05 14.85 -2.81
C VAL A 162 -8.50 14.91 -2.33
N PHE A 163 -9.41 15.09 -3.26
CA PHE A 163 -10.86 15.20 -3.03
C PHE A 163 -11.60 14.32 -4.02
N ALA A 164 -12.71 13.72 -3.58
CA ALA A 164 -13.66 13.03 -4.45
C ALA A 164 -14.90 13.91 -4.67
N GLU A 165 -15.38 14.01 -5.92
CA GLU A 165 -16.55 14.86 -6.24
C GLU A 165 -17.87 14.30 -5.69
N SER A 166 -18.04 12.99 -5.76
CA SER A 166 -19.31 12.33 -5.44
C SER A 166 -19.18 11.10 -4.53
N ALA A 167 -17.99 10.80 -4.05
CA ALA A 167 -17.73 9.67 -3.19
C ALA A 167 -17.02 10.09 -1.90
N ARG A 168 -17.11 9.27 -0.87
CA ARG A 168 -16.31 9.45 0.35
C ARG A 168 -14.98 8.72 0.20
N LEU A 169 -13.88 9.37 0.55
CA LEU A 169 -12.58 8.72 0.64
C LEU A 169 -12.46 7.88 1.93
N PRO A 170 -11.69 6.78 1.91
CA PRO A 170 -10.99 6.22 0.76
C PRO A 170 -11.91 5.41 -0.17
N LEU A 171 -11.54 5.31 -1.46
CA LEU A 171 -12.23 4.47 -2.43
C LEU A 171 -11.83 3.01 -2.25
N ASP A 172 -12.80 2.11 -2.12
CA ASP A 172 -12.58 0.68 -2.25
C ASP A 172 -12.55 0.31 -3.74
N LEU A 173 -11.40 -0.12 -4.23
CA LEU A 173 -11.17 -0.49 -5.63
C LEU A 173 -10.88 -1.99 -5.78
N SER A 174 -11.29 -2.80 -4.79
CA SER A 174 -11.01 -4.25 -4.77
C SER A 174 -11.53 -4.97 -6.01
N ALA A 175 -12.77 -4.65 -6.44
CA ALA A 175 -13.39 -5.28 -7.61
C ALA A 175 -12.66 -4.93 -8.91
N GLU A 176 -12.28 -3.66 -9.09
CA GLU A 176 -11.56 -3.19 -10.27
C GLU A 176 -10.14 -3.77 -10.33
N VAL A 177 -9.47 -3.86 -9.18
CA VAL A 177 -8.14 -4.46 -9.05
C VAL A 177 -8.19 -5.96 -9.38
N ASP A 178 -9.15 -6.70 -8.82
CA ASP A 178 -9.29 -8.14 -9.08
C ASP A 178 -9.64 -8.43 -10.55
N ALA A 179 -10.46 -7.60 -11.18
CA ALA A 179 -10.75 -7.70 -12.61
C ALA A 179 -9.48 -7.55 -13.47
N GLU A 180 -8.60 -6.61 -13.13
CA GLU A 180 -7.30 -6.43 -13.82
C GLU A 180 -6.35 -7.62 -13.65
N VAL A 181 -6.34 -8.24 -12.46
CA VAL A 181 -5.48 -9.40 -12.17
C VAL A 181 -5.93 -10.65 -12.94
N GLN A 182 -7.24 -10.82 -13.14
CA GLN A 182 -7.79 -11.98 -13.87
C GLN A 182 -7.53 -11.93 -15.39
N VAL A 183 -7.27 -10.76 -15.94
CA VAL A 183 -7.02 -10.57 -17.38
C VAL A 183 -5.56 -10.80 -17.75
N ARG A 184 -4.64 -10.83 -16.78
CA ARG A 184 -3.20 -11.04 -16.96
C ARG A 184 -2.79 -12.49 -16.79
#